data_d0236e15f6991403a669b28643564ee8
#
_entry.id   d0236e15f6991403a669b28643564ee8
#
_cell.length_a   1.000
_cell.length_b   1.000
_cell.length_c   1.000
_cell.angle_alpha   90.00
_cell.angle_beta   90.00
_cell.angle_gamma   90.00
#
_symmetry.space_group_name_H-M   'P 1'
#
loop_
_entity.id
_entity.type
_entity.pdbx_description
1 polymer ?
#
loop_
_entity_poly.entity_id
_entity_poly.type
_entity_poly.pdbx_seq_one_letter_code
_entity_poly.pdbx_strand_id
1 'polypeptide(L)' 'TFDTAQLTAAHKTLPFGTMVRVTSSATGRCAFVRINDRGPYVDGRIIDLSRAAADAIGMESVAPVQLEIYAAS' A
#
# COMPACT_ATOMS: atom_id res chain seq x y z
N THR A 1 -3.06 -12.99 -6.01
CA THR A 1 -4.46 -12.61 -5.88
C THR A 1 -4.63 -11.59 -4.78
N PHE A 2 -5.42 -10.60 -5.03
CA PHE A 2 -5.68 -9.55 -4.05
C PHE A 2 -6.62 -10.08 -2.95
N ASP A 3 -6.17 -10.05 -1.72
CA ASP A 3 -6.96 -10.49 -0.57
C ASP A 3 -7.13 -9.29 0.37
N THR A 4 -8.35 -8.84 0.56
CA THR A 4 -8.63 -7.65 1.35
C THR A 4 -8.37 -7.84 2.84
N ALA A 5 -8.27 -9.09 3.31
CA ALA A 5 -7.97 -9.37 4.72
C ALA A 5 -6.47 -9.37 5.02
N GLN A 6 -5.61 -9.34 4.01
CA GLN A 6 -4.16 -9.34 4.19
C GLN A 6 -3.60 -7.93 3.98
N LEU A 7 -2.43 -7.67 4.57
CA LEU A 7 -1.73 -6.40 4.40
C LEU A 7 -0.97 -6.43 3.08
N THR A 8 -1.66 -6.13 2.00
CA THR A 8 -1.12 -6.16 0.65
C THR A 8 -1.47 -4.88 -0.09
N ALA A 9 -0.83 -4.69 -1.24
CA ALA A 9 -1.07 -3.51 -2.05
C ALA A 9 -0.74 -3.76 -3.51
N ALA A 10 -1.31 -2.91 -4.37
CA ALA A 10 -0.97 -2.85 -5.77
C ALA A 10 -0.04 -1.66 -6.01
N HIS A 11 0.99 -1.85 -6.82
CA HIS A 11 1.92 -0.81 -7.22
C HIS A 11 2.26 -1.00 -8.70
N LYS A 12 2.52 0.12 -9.38
CA LYS A 12 2.70 0.09 -10.84
C LYS A 12 3.95 -0.64 -11.29
N THR A 13 5.04 -0.55 -10.54
CA THR A 13 6.35 -1.00 -11.01
C THR A 13 7.11 -1.88 -10.04
N LEU A 14 6.85 -1.79 -8.74
CA LEU A 14 7.62 -2.57 -7.77
C LEU A 14 7.41 -4.08 -8.00
N PRO A 15 8.47 -4.88 -7.91
CA PRO A 15 8.33 -6.33 -8.08
C PRO A 15 7.35 -6.93 -7.08
N PHE A 16 6.66 -7.98 -7.49
CA PHE A 16 5.80 -8.72 -6.57
C PHE A 16 6.65 -9.31 -5.44
N GLY A 17 6.12 -9.24 -4.23
CA GLY A 17 6.84 -9.68 -3.04
C GLY A 17 7.62 -8.56 -2.36
N THR A 18 7.72 -7.38 -2.97
CA THR A 18 8.38 -6.24 -2.35
C THR A 18 7.62 -5.84 -1.09
N MET A 19 8.35 -5.64 -0.01
CA MET A 19 7.78 -5.13 1.24
C MET A 19 7.95 -3.63 1.30
N VAL A 20 6.88 -2.94 1.62
CA VAL A 20 6.85 -1.48 1.66
C VAL A 20 6.21 -1.04 2.97
N ARG A 21 6.83 -0.08 3.65
CA ARG A 21 6.18 0.58 4.78
C ARG A 21 5.42 1.78 4.26
N VAL A 22 4.11 1.77 4.46
CA VAL A 22 3.22 2.85 4.05
C VAL A 22 2.83 3.64 5.29
N THR A 23 3.06 4.94 5.26
CA THR A 23 2.71 5.83 6.37
C THR A 23 1.69 6.82 5.88
N SER A 24 0.55 6.92 6.58
CA SER A 24 -0.46 7.93 6.29
C SER A 24 0.03 9.30 6.78
N SER A 25 0.10 10.27 5.88
CA SER A 25 0.47 11.64 6.27
C SER A 25 -0.58 12.28 7.16
N ALA A 26 -1.83 11.83 7.07
CA ALA A 26 -2.92 12.41 7.86
C ALA A 26 -2.94 11.89 9.29
N THR A 27 -2.65 10.61 9.51
CA THR A 27 -2.76 10.00 10.84
C THR A 27 -1.42 9.74 11.50
N GLY A 28 -0.33 9.68 10.72
CA GLY A 28 0.99 9.30 11.21
C GLY A 28 1.15 7.80 11.43
N ARG A 29 0.12 7.01 11.15
CA ARG A 29 0.17 5.55 11.35
C ARG A 29 0.79 4.89 10.14
N CYS A 30 1.44 3.76 10.35
CA CYS A 30 2.10 3.03 9.28
C CYS A 30 1.79 1.55 9.36
N ALA A 31 2.00 0.87 8.22
CA ALA A 31 1.88 -0.59 8.14
C ALA A 31 2.82 -1.09 7.06
N PHE A 32 3.29 -2.33 7.23
CA PHE A 32 4.06 -3.00 6.19
C PHE A 32 3.10 -3.77 5.30
N VAL A 33 3.25 -3.59 3.99
CA VAL A 33 2.41 -4.26 3.01
C VAL A 33 3.30 -4.99 2.01
N ARG A 34 2.76 -6.06 1.43
CA ARG A 34 3.43 -6.79 0.36
C ARG A 34 2.80 -6.40 -0.96
N ILE A 35 3.63 -6.09 -1.95
CA ILE A 35 3.15 -5.80 -3.29
C ILE A 35 2.81 -7.12 -3.97
N ASN A 36 1.56 -7.29 -4.36
CA ASN A 36 1.10 -8.52 -5.02
C ASN A 36 0.16 -8.26 -6.21
N ASP A 37 0.06 -7.01 -6.66
CA ASP A 37 -0.80 -6.68 -7.79
C ASP A 37 -0.26 -5.46 -8.50
N ARG A 38 -0.82 -5.13 -9.67
CA ARG A 38 -0.45 -3.98 -10.48
C ARG A 38 -1.54 -2.92 -10.43
N GLY A 39 -1.13 -1.68 -10.42
CA GLY A 39 -1.97 -0.50 -10.35
C GLY A 39 -1.49 0.41 -9.25
N PRO A 40 -2.21 1.47 -8.95
CA PRO A 40 -3.40 1.97 -9.64
C PRO A 40 -3.03 2.67 -10.94
N TYR A 41 -3.96 2.68 -11.88
CA TYR A 41 -3.76 3.34 -13.17
C TYR A 41 -4.54 4.64 -13.25
N VAL A 42 -4.72 5.28 -12.11
CA VAL A 42 -5.38 6.56 -11.98
C VAL A 42 -4.33 7.62 -11.68
N ASP A 43 -4.37 8.73 -12.40
CA ASP A 43 -3.40 9.80 -12.24
C ASP A 43 -3.39 10.30 -10.79
N GLY A 44 -2.19 10.52 -10.26
CA GLY A 44 -2.00 11.02 -8.91
C GLY A 44 -2.02 9.97 -7.81
N ARG A 45 -2.37 8.73 -8.13
CA ARG A 45 -2.34 7.64 -7.16
C ARG A 45 -1.10 6.80 -7.39
N ILE A 46 -0.40 6.47 -6.31
CA ILE A 46 0.86 5.74 -6.41
C ILE A 46 0.75 4.31 -5.87
N ILE A 47 -0.23 4.02 -5.05
CA ILE A 47 -0.39 2.71 -4.44
C ILE A 47 -1.87 2.50 -4.12
N ASP A 48 -2.34 1.25 -4.23
CA ASP A 48 -3.66 0.83 -3.80
C ASP A 48 -3.51 -0.18 -2.68
N LEU A 49 -4.00 0.17 -1.50
CA LEU A 49 -3.90 -0.69 -0.32
C LEU A 49 -5.08 -1.64 -0.23
N SER A 50 -4.83 -2.84 0.32
CA SER A 50 -5.91 -3.71 0.73
C SER A 50 -6.75 -3.02 1.81
N ARG A 51 -7.98 -3.48 2.03
CA ARG A 51 -8.83 -2.91 3.06
C ARG A 51 -8.15 -3.02 4.42
N ALA A 52 -7.53 -4.17 4.72
CA ALA A 52 -6.86 -4.36 5.99
C ALA A 52 -5.71 -3.37 6.17
N ALA A 53 -4.93 -3.12 5.12
CA ALA A 53 -3.84 -2.16 5.19
C ALA A 53 -4.33 -0.73 5.37
N ALA A 54 -5.37 -0.35 4.64
CA ALA A 54 -5.95 0.98 4.79
C ALA A 54 -6.50 1.19 6.19
N ASP A 55 -7.18 0.20 6.74
CA ASP A 55 -7.72 0.28 8.10
C ASP A 55 -6.59 0.38 9.12
N ALA A 56 -5.49 -0.35 8.92
CA ALA A 56 -4.36 -0.34 9.84
C ALA A 56 -3.74 1.05 9.99
N ILE A 57 -3.77 1.87 8.95
CA ILE A 57 -3.21 3.22 9.00
C ILE A 57 -4.28 4.30 9.12
N GLY A 58 -5.54 3.91 9.35
CA GLY A 58 -6.62 4.85 9.55
C GLY A 58 -7.09 5.58 8.31
N MET A 59 -6.91 4.98 7.14
CA MET A 59 -7.23 5.58 5.87
C MET A 59 -8.62 5.16 5.41
N GLU A 60 -9.52 6.13 5.22
CA GLU A 60 -10.90 5.85 4.80
C GLU A 60 -11.14 6.06 3.32
N SER A 61 -10.29 6.84 2.67
CA SER A 61 -10.42 7.17 1.26
C SER A 61 -9.04 7.49 0.71
N VAL A 62 -8.96 7.97 -0.52
CA VAL A 62 -7.69 8.39 -1.11
C VAL A 62 -7.07 9.50 -0.28
N ALA A 63 -5.82 9.34 0.12
CA ALA A 63 -5.13 10.28 0.98
C ALA A 63 -3.62 10.21 0.72
N PRO A 64 -2.87 11.26 1.07
CA PRO A 64 -1.42 11.24 0.93
C PRO A 64 -0.78 10.19 1.82
N VAL A 65 0.17 9.47 1.26
CA VAL A 65 0.97 8.48 2.00
C VAL A 65 2.43 8.62 1.63
N GLN A 66 3.30 8.16 2.51
CA GLN A 66 4.73 8.04 2.24
C GLN A 66 5.09 6.57 2.15
N LEU A 67 5.96 6.24 1.22
CA LEU A 67 6.39 4.86 1.00
C LEU A 67 7.87 4.72 1.31
N GLU A 68 8.23 3.68 2.05
CA GLU A 68 9.60 3.27 2.25
C GLU A 68 9.73 1.84 1.76
N ILE A 69 10.58 1.63 0.77
CA ILE A 69 10.76 0.31 0.16
C ILE A 69 11.82 -0.43 0.96
N TYR A 70 11.47 -1.63 1.43
CA TYR A 70 12.40 -2.46 2.18
C TYR A 70 13.02 -3.49 1.26
N ALA A 71 12.57 -4.71 1.30
CA ALA A 71 13.21 -5.75 0.50
C ALA A 71 12.17 -6.48 -0.32
N ALA A 72 12.58 -6.90 -1.53
CA ALA A 72 11.81 -7.86 -2.29
C ALA A 72 12.10 -9.25 -1.74
N SER A 73 11.07 -10.03 -1.53
CA SER A 73 11.25 -11.40 -1.02
C SER A 73 11.02 -12.43 -2.11
#